data_98562fe6b733d506561789875a462351
#
_entry.id   98562fe6b733d506561789875a462351
#
_cell.length_a   1.000
_cell.length_b   1.000
_cell.length_c   1.000
_cell.angle_alpha   90.00
_cell.angle_beta   90.00
_cell.angle_gamma   90.00
#
_symmetry.space_group_name_H-M   'P 1'
#
loop_
_entity.id
_entity.type
_entity.pdbx_description
1 polymer ?
#
loop_
_entity_poly.entity_id
_entity_poly.type
_entity_poly.pdbx_seq_one_letter_code
_entity_poly.pdbx_strand_id
1 'polypeptide(L)'
;MFKYDAIMELVMAAEAAKENISTLVLRDHAESMGMTELEVYEKMEIDYMVMRGSIEEGLKKNLKSMSGLTGGEGYLMNEYARTGKSLCGDFISKAMARSLAVAGCNAAMGRIVASPTAGSCGILPGCLISMQDEKGIPEKDIIMSMFTAGAFGIVIATRASIAGASGGCQAECGSAAAMAAAALVELMGGTPHQCADACAIAIANQLGLVCDPVAGLVEIPCIKRNAGGVVTAFSSADMALAGVAPKIPVDECLDAMSAVGDALPTALKETAGGGLAATPTGRKLQEFVFGKTD
;
A
#
# COMPACT_ATOMS: atom_id res chain seq x y z
N MET A 1 -20.71 -10.21 5.59
CA MET A 1 -20.17 -10.04 4.21
C MET A 1 -20.11 -8.55 3.96
N PHE A 2 -19.04 -8.04 3.34
CA PHE A 2 -18.94 -6.61 3.03
C PHE A 2 -20.10 -6.19 2.10
N LYS A 3 -20.64 -5.01 2.32
CA LYS A 3 -21.98 -4.60 1.81
C LYS A 3 -21.92 -3.96 0.41
N TYR A 4 -20.72 -3.57 -0.04
CA TYR A 4 -20.52 -2.77 -1.25
C TYR A 4 -19.66 -3.52 -2.27
N ASP A 5 -20.15 -3.62 -3.50
CA ASP A 5 -19.47 -4.28 -4.63
C ASP A 5 -18.71 -3.27 -5.52
N ALA A 6 -18.95 -1.98 -5.33
CA ALA A 6 -18.31 -0.89 -6.05
C ALA A 6 -17.89 0.24 -5.08
N ILE A 7 -16.79 0.94 -5.41
CA ILE A 7 -16.33 2.09 -4.61
C ILE A 7 -17.38 3.21 -4.66
N MET A 8 -18.00 3.43 -5.81
CA MET A 8 -19.04 4.47 -5.91
C MET A 8 -20.28 4.17 -5.09
N GLU A 9 -20.65 2.90 -4.85
CA GLU A 9 -21.72 2.54 -3.92
C GLU A 9 -21.38 2.95 -2.49
N LEU A 10 -20.14 2.68 -2.05
CA LEU A 10 -19.63 3.09 -0.74
C LEU A 10 -19.64 4.62 -0.60
N VAL A 11 -19.17 5.34 -1.63
CA VAL A 11 -19.15 6.81 -1.67
C VAL A 11 -20.58 7.37 -1.54
N MET A 12 -21.51 6.88 -2.36
CA MET A 12 -22.90 7.32 -2.33
C MET A 12 -23.59 7.04 -0.97
N ALA A 13 -23.25 5.92 -0.34
CA ALA A 13 -23.77 5.58 0.98
C ALA A 13 -23.24 6.54 2.06
N ALA A 14 -21.94 6.88 2.03
CA ALA A 14 -21.35 7.83 2.96
C ALA A 14 -21.91 9.25 2.78
N GLU A 15 -22.07 9.70 1.53
CA GLU A 15 -22.67 11.00 1.22
C GLU A 15 -24.15 11.08 1.66
N ALA A 16 -24.91 10.02 1.42
CA ALA A 16 -26.31 9.96 1.86
C ALA A 16 -26.44 9.99 3.39
N ALA A 17 -25.52 9.33 4.10
CA ALA A 17 -25.44 9.34 5.55
C ALA A 17 -24.86 10.67 6.09
N LYS A 18 -24.22 11.48 5.26
CA LYS A 18 -23.46 12.69 5.64
C LYS A 18 -22.35 12.38 6.67
N GLU A 19 -21.67 11.28 6.45
CA GLU A 19 -20.61 10.78 7.30
C GLU A 19 -19.33 10.53 6.50
N ASN A 20 -18.20 10.44 7.20
CA ASN A 20 -16.96 9.95 6.61
C ASN A 20 -17.10 8.46 6.26
N ILE A 21 -16.33 8.01 5.27
CA ILE A 21 -16.31 6.60 4.87
C ILE A 21 -15.90 5.72 6.05
N SER A 22 -14.89 6.14 6.82
CA SER A 22 -14.41 5.41 8.00
C SER A 22 -15.50 5.15 9.03
N THR A 23 -16.34 6.16 9.33
CA THR A 23 -17.44 6.06 10.29
C THR A 23 -18.51 5.10 9.80
N LEU A 24 -18.93 5.24 8.53
CA LEU A 24 -19.88 4.33 7.90
C LEU A 24 -19.40 2.89 7.95
N VAL A 25 -18.14 2.66 7.56
CA VAL A 25 -17.55 1.31 7.49
C VAL A 25 -17.38 0.69 8.86
N LEU A 26 -16.95 1.45 9.87
CA LEU A 26 -16.85 0.97 11.25
C LEU A 26 -18.21 0.46 11.74
N ARG A 27 -19.27 1.25 11.55
CA ARG A 27 -20.64 0.88 11.94
C ARG A 27 -21.14 -0.36 11.18
N ASP A 28 -21.06 -0.35 9.85
CA ASP A 28 -21.51 -1.47 9.01
C ASP A 28 -20.76 -2.77 9.32
N HIS A 29 -19.46 -2.65 9.65
CA HIS A 29 -18.63 -3.80 10.05
C HIS A 29 -19.03 -4.34 11.42
N ALA A 30 -19.26 -3.46 12.40
CA ALA A 30 -19.74 -3.83 13.72
C ALA A 30 -21.09 -4.56 13.64
N GLU A 31 -22.06 -4.02 12.88
CA GLU A 31 -23.35 -4.68 12.64
C GLU A 31 -23.19 -6.06 12.00
N SER A 32 -22.36 -6.18 10.97
CA SER A 32 -22.17 -7.43 10.23
C SER A 32 -21.52 -8.54 11.06
N MET A 33 -20.70 -8.17 12.04
CA MET A 33 -20.00 -9.08 12.95
C MET A 33 -20.76 -9.33 14.26
N GLY A 34 -21.85 -8.61 14.54
CA GLY A 34 -22.54 -8.65 15.83
C GLY A 34 -21.68 -8.15 16.98
N MET A 35 -20.81 -7.19 16.73
CA MET A 35 -19.90 -6.55 17.67
C MET A 35 -20.28 -5.09 17.91
N THR A 36 -19.75 -4.49 18.96
CA THR A 36 -19.79 -3.04 19.14
C THR A 36 -18.76 -2.35 18.26
N GLU A 37 -18.98 -1.08 17.91
CA GLU A 37 -18.02 -0.26 17.21
C GLU A 37 -16.67 -0.17 17.95
N LEU A 38 -16.70 -0.13 19.29
CA LEU A 38 -15.50 -0.11 20.12
C LEU A 38 -14.67 -1.40 19.94
N GLU A 39 -15.31 -2.56 19.98
CA GLU A 39 -14.61 -3.84 19.80
C GLU A 39 -13.99 -3.98 18.41
N VAL A 40 -14.64 -3.43 17.37
CA VAL A 40 -14.08 -3.40 16.01
C VAL A 40 -12.93 -2.40 15.91
N TYR A 41 -13.08 -1.22 16.53
CA TYR A 41 -12.01 -0.22 16.61
C TYR A 41 -10.75 -0.77 17.30
N GLU A 42 -10.90 -1.43 18.45
CA GLU A 42 -9.78 -2.03 19.21
C GLU A 42 -9.03 -3.09 18.38
N LYS A 43 -9.71 -3.82 17.49
CA LYS A 43 -9.04 -4.74 16.56
C LYS A 43 -8.18 -4.00 15.53
N MET A 44 -8.68 -2.88 14.99
CA MET A 44 -7.91 -2.04 14.07
C MET A 44 -6.72 -1.37 14.77
N GLU A 45 -6.87 -1.00 16.05
CA GLU A 45 -5.79 -0.47 16.87
C GLU A 45 -4.64 -1.48 17.03
N ILE A 46 -4.95 -2.78 17.15
CA ILE A 46 -3.91 -3.83 17.18
C ILE A 46 -3.11 -3.82 15.87
N ASP A 47 -3.76 -3.70 14.72
CA ASP A 47 -3.08 -3.64 13.43
C ASP A 47 -2.22 -2.37 13.31
N TYR A 48 -2.74 -1.22 13.76
CA TYR A 48 -1.97 0.01 13.84
C TYR A 48 -0.70 -0.15 14.70
N MET A 49 -0.81 -0.78 15.87
CA MET A 49 0.35 -1.03 16.75
C MET A 49 1.39 -1.96 16.07
N VAL A 50 0.95 -2.97 15.32
CA VAL A 50 1.85 -3.81 14.52
C VAL A 50 2.54 -3.01 13.43
N MET A 51 1.84 -2.11 12.73
CA MET A 51 2.43 -1.22 11.73
C MET A 51 3.53 -0.34 12.33
N ARG A 52 3.30 0.26 13.51
CA ARG A 52 4.32 1.06 14.21
C ARG A 52 5.53 0.22 14.61
N GLY A 53 5.31 -0.92 15.23
CA GLY A 53 6.39 -1.83 15.63
C GLY A 53 7.23 -2.32 14.44
N SER A 54 6.60 -2.56 13.29
CA SER A 54 7.31 -2.98 12.06
C SER A 54 8.21 -1.87 11.50
N ILE A 55 7.84 -0.60 11.64
CA ILE A 55 8.70 0.54 11.28
C ILE A 55 9.93 0.59 12.18
N GLU A 56 9.72 0.49 13.51
CA GLU A 56 10.82 0.52 14.48
C GLU A 56 11.84 -0.60 14.24
N GLU A 57 11.34 -1.83 13.98
CA GLU A 57 12.18 -2.96 13.64
C GLU A 57 12.94 -2.74 12.34
N GLY A 58 12.25 -2.27 11.30
CA GLY A 58 12.79 -2.06 9.97
C GLY A 58 13.80 -0.90 9.87
N LEU A 59 13.78 0.04 10.80
CA LEU A 59 14.75 1.14 10.88
C LEU A 59 16.07 0.76 11.56
N LYS A 60 16.22 -0.48 12.04
CA LYS A 60 17.49 -0.93 12.65
C LYS A 60 18.60 -0.99 11.61
N LYS A 61 19.77 -0.41 11.95
CA LYS A 61 20.93 -0.30 11.06
C LYS A 61 21.40 -1.64 10.48
N ASN A 62 21.31 -2.70 11.27
CA ASN A 62 21.85 -4.02 10.91
C ASN A 62 20.79 -5.01 10.48
N LEU A 63 19.58 -4.54 10.14
CA LEU A 63 18.52 -5.41 9.61
C LEU A 63 19.01 -6.05 8.31
N LYS A 64 18.77 -7.35 8.18
CA LYS A 64 19.05 -8.11 6.96
C LYS A 64 17.89 -9.03 6.65
N SER A 65 17.59 -9.17 5.37
CA SER A 65 16.65 -10.17 4.90
C SER A 65 17.15 -11.59 5.12
N MET A 66 16.27 -12.56 5.07
CA MET A 66 16.62 -13.98 5.23
C MET A 66 17.55 -14.48 4.11
N SER A 67 17.40 -13.97 2.90
CA SER A 67 18.27 -14.30 1.77
C SER A 67 19.65 -13.63 1.83
N GLY A 68 19.78 -12.54 2.59
CA GLY A 68 20.96 -11.68 2.61
C GLY A 68 21.10 -10.74 1.41
N LEU A 69 20.10 -10.71 0.50
CA LEU A 69 20.13 -9.85 -0.70
C LEU A 69 19.86 -8.38 -0.37
N THR A 70 19.09 -8.12 0.68
CA THR A 70 18.63 -6.78 1.06
C THR A 70 18.82 -6.54 2.57
N GLY A 71 18.76 -5.27 2.97
CA GLY A 71 18.78 -4.89 4.39
C GLY A 71 19.32 -3.49 4.62
N GLY A 72 18.73 -2.81 5.59
CA GLY A 72 19.14 -1.47 6.00
C GLY A 72 18.63 -0.33 5.10
N GLU A 73 17.79 -0.61 4.08
CA GLU A 73 17.25 0.42 3.19
C GLU A 73 16.45 1.47 3.95
N GLY A 74 15.58 1.04 4.89
CA GLY A 74 14.82 1.95 5.75
C GLY A 74 15.73 2.85 6.58
N TYR A 75 16.77 2.27 7.21
CA TYR A 75 17.78 3.02 7.97
C TYR A 75 18.52 4.05 7.09
N LEU A 76 19.02 3.63 5.95
CA LEU A 76 19.77 4.50 5.04
C LEU A 76 18.93 5.68 4.55
N MET A 77 17.69 5.42 4.19
CA MET A 77 16.77 6.47 3.73
C MET A 77 16.40 7.42 4.87
N ASN A 78 16.21 6.92 6.08
CA ASN A 78 15.92 7.73 7.26
C ASN A 78 17.11 8.64 7.62
N GLU A 79 18.35 8.14 7.60
CA GLU A 79 19.53 8.95 7.81
C GLU A 79 19.69 10.02 6.72
N TYR A 80 19.41 9.66 5.45
CA TYR A 80 19.46 10.63 4.35
C TYR A 80 18.41 11.74 4.51
N ALA A 81 17.17 11.39 4.89
CA ALA A 81 16.12 12.37 5.14
C ALA A 81 16.51 13.40 6.22
N ARG A 82 17.25 12.97 7.26
CA ARG A 82 17.75 13.86 8.32
C ARG A 82 18.76 14.89 7.85
N THR A 83 19.37 14.71 6.69
CA THR A 83 20.36 15.68 6.16
C THR A 83 19.74 16.94 5.60
N GLY A 84 18.41 16.98 5.38
CA GLY A 84 17.71 18.08 4.71
C GLY A 84 18.06 18.24 3.23
N LYS A 85 18.78 17.28 2.62
CA LYS A 85 19.22 17.34 1.22
C LYS A 85 18.31 16.58 0.26
N SER A 86 17.18 16.08 0.75
CA SER A 86 16.27 15.27 -0.06
C SER A 86 15.60 16.09 -1.16
N LEU A 87 15.57 15.55 -2.39
CA LEU A 87 14.87 16.15 -3.54
C LEU A 87 13.34 16.14 -3.36
N CYS A 88 12.81 15.13 -2.65
CA CYS A 88 11.37 15.01 -2.37
C CYS A 88 10.92 15.81 -1.13
N GLY A 89 11.84 16.54 -0.49
CA GLY A 89 11.60 17.18 0.80
C GLY A 89 11.59 16.19 1.96
N ASP A 90 11.70 16.70 3.18
CA ASP A 90 11.90 15.89 4.39
C ASP A 90 10.70 14.98 4.68
N PHE A 91 9.48 15.49 4.51
CA PHE A 91 8.26 14.75 4.79
C PHE A 91 8.14 13.47 3.94
N ILE A 92 8.20 13.61 2.61
CA ILE A 92 8.08 12.46 1.70
C ILE A 92 9.25 11.49 1.88
N SER A 93 10.45 12.00 2.14
CA SER A 93 11.63 11.15 2.37
C SER A 93 11.52 10.31 3.63
N LYS A 94 10.96 10.85 4.70
CA LYS A 94 10.66 10.11 5.93
C LYS A 94 9.56 9.07 5.71
N ALA A 95 8.53 9.41 4.92
CA ALA A 95 7.49 8.46 4.55
C ALA A 95 8.03 7.29 3.72
N MET A 96 8.91 7.57 2.76
CA MET A 96 9.63 6.52 2.03
C MET A 96 10.51 5.67 2.96
N ALA A 97 11.20 6.28 3.91
CA ALA A 97 12.03 5.55 4.87
C ALA A 97 11.21 4.57 5.73
N ARG A 98 10.05 5.01 6.23
CA ARG A 98 9.12 4.15 6.98
C ARG A 98 8.59 3.00 6.13
N SER A 99 8.23 3.29 4.89
CA SER A 99 7.75 2.28 3.95
C SER A 99 8.81 1.21 3.65
N LEU A 100 10.05 1.64 3.37
CA LEU A 100 11.20 0.74 3.19
C LEU A 100 11.49 -0.06 4.46
N ALA A 101 11.32 0.54 5.63
CA ALA A 101 11.50 -0.13 6.92
C ALA A 101 10.53 -1.29 7.10
N VAL A 102 9.22 -1.06 6.86
CA VAL A 102 8.21 -2.12 6.97
C VAL A 102 8.46 -3.24 5.97
N ALA A 103 8.76 -2.90 4.70
CA ALA A 103 9.07 -3.89 3.69
C ALA A 103 10.36 -4.67 4.01
N GLY A 104 11.37 -4.01 4.59
CA GLY A 104 12.58 -4.65 5.10
C GLY A 104 12.31 -5.56 6.30
N CYS A 105 11.44 -5.16 7.22
CA CYS A 105 10.97 -5.97 8.34
C CYS A 105 10.30 -7.25 7.83
N ASN A 106 9.42 -7.15 6.81
CA ASN A 106 8.81 -8.31 6.15
C ASN A 106 9.89 -9.25 5.56
N ALA A 107 10.86 -8.73 4.81
CA ALA A 107 11.94 -9.52 4.22
C ALA A 107 12.85 -10.19 5.27
N ALA A 108 12.92 -9.63 6.48
CA ALA A 108 13.61 -10.21 7.63
C ALA A 108 12.74 -11.15 8.47
N MET A 109 11.54 -11.54 7.98
CA MET A 109 10.56 -12.39 8.68
C MET A 109 10.01 -11.76 9.97
N GLY A 110 10.01 -10.44 10.05
CA GLY A 110 9.38 -9.71 11.16
C GLY A 110 7.84 -9.66 11.01
N ARG A 111 7.19 -9.24 12.09
CA ARG A 111 5.73 -9.10 12.11
C ARG A 111 5.28 -7.84 11.38
N ILE A 112 4.38 -7.97 10.41
CA ILE A 112 3.79 -6.87 9.63
C ILE A 112 2.27 -7.07 9.51
N VAL A 113 1.57 -6.02 9.06
CA VAL A 113 0.20 -6.12 8.56
C VAL A 113 0.25 -6.17 7.04
N ALA A 114 -0.36 -7.19 6.44
CA ALA A 114 -0.52 -7.26 4.99
C ALA A 114 -1.61 -6.27 4.54
N SER A 115 -1.23 -5.21 3.81
CA SER A 115 -2.16 -4.14 3.39
C SER A 115 -1.93 -3.68 1.94
N PRO A 116 -2.58 -4.33 0.93
CA PRO A 116 -3.38 -5.55 1.06
C PRO A 116 -2.56 -6.85 1.06
N THR A 117 -1.28 -6.84 0.65
CA THR A 117 -0.39 -8.02 0.63
C THR A 117 0.90 -7.77 1.39
N ALA A 118 1.67 -8.84 1.68
CA ALA A 118 2.99 -8.73 2.28
C ALA A 118 3.98 -7.96 1.38
N GLY A 119 3.84 -8.07 0.04
CA GLY A 119 4.69 -7.37 -0.92
C GLY A 119 4.51 -5.86 -0.95
N SER A 120 3.36 -5.37 -0.51
CA SER A 120 3.01 -3.95 -0.47
C SER A 120 2.79 -3.39 0.95
N CYS A 121 3.16 -4.18 1.97
CA CYS A 121 2.86 -3.92 3.38
C CYS A 121 3.40 -2.58 3.94
N GLY A 122 4.37 -1.98 3.27
CA GLY A 122 5.01 -0.74 3.72
C GLY A 122 4.30 0.54 3.26
N ILE A 123 3.40 0.48 2.26
CA ILE A 123 2.82 1.69 1.67
C ILE A 123 1.87 2.37 2.64
N LEU A 124 0.87 1.66 3.13
CA LEU A 124 -0.13 2.23 4.04
C LEU A 124 0.50 2.75 5.33
N PRO A 125 1.31 1.97 6.10
CA PRO A 125 1.95 2.49 7.29
C PRO A 125 2.95 3.62 7.00
N GLY A 126 3.69 3.56 5.89
CA GLY A 126 4.58 4.64 5.45
C GLY A 126 3.85 5.96 5.27
N CYS A 127 2.64 5.93 4.72
CA CYS A 127 1.78 7.10 4.58
C CYS A 127 1.18 7.56 5.91
N LEU A 128 0.42 6.69 6.57
CA LEU A 128 -0.41 7.08 7.71
C LEU A 128 0.43 7.44 8.97
N ILE A 129 1.45 6.66 9.28
CA ILE A 129 2.33 6.97 10.42
C ILE A 129 3.14 8.25 10.16
N SER A 130 3.43 8.58 8.90
CA SER A 130 4.06 9.87 8.59
C SER A 130 3.13 11.06 8.79
N MET A 131 1.83 10.91 8.54
CA MET A 131 0.85 11.94 8.88
C MET A 131 0.79 12.16 10.39
N GLN A 132 0.85 11.12 11.17
CA GLN A 132 0.88 11.23 12.63
C GLN A 132 2.17 11.91 13.12
N ASP A 133 3.33 11.36 12.76
CA ASP A 133 4.61 11.77 13.34
C ASP A 133 5.08 13.16 12.84
N GLU A 134 4.78 13.52 11.59
CA GLU A 134 5.28 14.75 10.97
C GLU A 134 4.23 15.87 10.86
N LYS A 135 2.94 15.53 10.89
CA LYS A 135 1.83 16.50 10.81
C LYS A 135 1.03 16.61 12.11
N GLY A 136 1.30 15.72 13.09
CA GLY A 136 0.62 15.75 14.38
C GLY A 136 -0.83 15.29 14.32
N ILE A 137 -1.21 14.51 13.32
CA ILE A 137 -2.57 13.95 13.23
C ILE A 137 -2.80 13.02 14.42
N PRO A 138 -3.92 13.14 15.16
CA PRO A 138 -4.22 12.27 16.29
C PRO A 138 -4.27 10.79 15.92
N GLU A 139 -3.78 9.93 16.80
CA GLU A 139 -3.79 8.48 16.63
C GLU A 139 -5.16 7.92 16.28
N LYS A 140 -6.20 8.40 16.95
CA LYS A 140 -7.58 8.02 16.67
C LYS A 140 -7.95 8.24 15.20
N ASP A 141 -7.56 9.38 14.63
CA ASP A 141 -7.91 9.72 13.24
C ASP A 141 -7.12 8.84 12.25
N ILE A 142 -5.87 8.51 12.59
CA ILE A 142 -5.07 7.54 11.82
C ILE A 142 -5.76 6.17 11.82
N ILE A 143 -6.16 5.65 12.97
CA ILE A 143 -6.85 4.35 13.08
C ILE A 143 -8.18 4.39 12.32
N MET A 144 -8.95 5.48 12.42
CA MET A 144 -10.18 5.65 11.66
C MET A 144 -9.94 5.61 10.16
N SER A 145 -8.92 6.30 9.66
CA SER A 145 -8.59 6.28 8.22
C SER A 145 -8.19 4.89 7.69
N MET A 146 -7.75 3.98 8.56
CA MET A 146 -7.49 2.59 8.18
C MET A 146 -8.78 1.83 7.80
N PHE A 147 -9.94 2.20 8.34
CA PHE A 147 -11.24 1.65 7.91
C PHE A 147 -11.56 2.08 6.48
N THR A 148 -11.29 3.34 6.12
CA THR A 148 -11.41 3.80 4.73
C THR A 148 -10.47 3.03 3.80
N ALA A 149 -9.19 2.92 4.16
CA ALA A 149 -8.23 2.12 3.39
C ALA A 149 -8.69 0.67 3.22
N GLY A 150 -9.15 0.04 4.30
CA GLY A 150 -9.63 -1.34 4.31
C GLY A 150 -10.86 -1.55 3.41
N ALA A 151 -11.83 -0.63 3.46
CA ALA A 151 -13.03 -0.68 2.62
C ALA A 151 -12.69 -0.61 1.13
N PHE A 152 -11.82 0.33 0.73
CA PHE A 152 -11.32 0.41 -0.64
C PHE A 152 -10.58 -0.86 -1.04
N GLY A 153 -9.73 -1.39 -0.15
CA GLY A 153 -9.00 -2.65 -0.38
C GLY A 153 -9.91 -3.85 -0.61
N ILE A 154 -11.03 -3.96 0.14
CA ILE A 154 -12.01 -5.04 -0.05
C ILE A 154 -12.66 -4.96 -1.41
N VAL A 155 -13.13 -3.76 -1.84
CA VAL A 155 -13.73 -3.59 -3.17
C VAL A 155 -12.72 -3.89 -4.27
N ILE A 156 -11.47 -3.41 -4.15
CA ILE A 156 -10.41 -3.71 -5.12
C ILE A 156 -10.18 -5.22 -5.20
N ALA A 157 -10.10 -5.91 -4.05
CA ALA A 157 -9.85 -7.36 -4.00
C ALA A 157 -10.98 -8.17 -4.66
N THR A 158 -12.22 -7.74 -4.53
CA THR A 158 -13.40 -8.45 -5.09
C THR A 158 -13.59 -8.14 -6.56
N ARG A 159 -13.34 -6.91 -7.00
CA ARG A 159 -13.59 -6.46 -8.37
C ARG A 159 -12.43 -6.71 -9.34
N ALA A 160 -11.21 -6.63 -8.85
CA ALA A 160 -10.00 -6.83 -9.66
C ALA A 160 -9.19 -8.00 -9.14
N SER A 161 -8.11 -7.78 -8.50
CA SER A 161 -7.29 -8.73 -7.75
C SER A 161 -6.28 -7.93 -6.94
N ILE A 162 -5.83 -8.50 -5.84
CA ILE A 162 -4.72 -7.94 -5.06
C ILE A 162 -3.46 -8.82 -5.13
N ALA A 163 -3.49 -9.92 -5.89
CA ALA A 163 -2.37 -10.87 -5.96
C ALA A 163 -1.46 -10.59 -7.14
N GLY A 164 -0.15 -10.50 -6.88
CA GLY A 164 0.88 -10.32 -7.92
C GLY A 164 0.89 -11.43 -8.96
N ALA A 165 0.61 -12.67 -8.54
CA ALA A 165 0.49 -13.85 -9.41
C ALA A 165 -0.71 -13.77 -10.39
N SER A 166 -1.76 -13.03 -10.05
CA SER A 166 -2.91 -12.83 -10.93
C SER A 166 -2.76 -11.57 -11.77
N GLY A 167 -2.52 -10.43 -11.12
CA GLY A 167 -2.63 -9.11 -11.73
C GLY A 167 -1.32 -8.35 -11.89
N GLY A 168 -0.16 -8.92 -11.55
CA GLY A 168 1.10 -8.18 -11.51
C GLY A 168 1.23 -7.31 -10.25
N CYS A 169 2.33 -6.57 -10.12
CA CYS A 169 2.57 -5.70 -8.98
C CYS A 169 1.61 -4.49 -8.92
N GLN A 170 0.93 -4.15 -10.02
CA GLN A 170 -0.17 -3.18 -10.02
C GLN A 170 -1.29 -3.61 -9.05
N ALA A 171 -1.57 -4.92 -8.98
CA ALA A 171 -2.57 -5.49 -8.06
C ALA A 171 -2.13 -5.37 -6.59
N GLU A 172 -0.85 -5.43 -6.28
CA GLU A 172 -0.33 -5.29 -4.92
C GLU A 172 -0.02 -3.83 -4.56
N CYS A 173 1.04 -3.26 -5.16
CA CYS A 173 1.49 -1.90 -4.87
C CYS A 173 0.51 -0.84 -5.37
N GLY A 174 -0.15 -1.08 -6.52
CA GLY A 174 -1.17 -0.16 -7.04
C GLY A 174 -2.38 -0.09 -6.12
N SER A 175 -2.88 -1.24 -5.67
CA SER A 175 -3.98 -1.30 -4.69
C SER A 175 -3.60 -0.66 -3.35
N ALA A 176 -2.41 -0.95 -2.82
CA ALA A 176 -1.94 -0.35 -1.57
C ALA A 176 -1.81 1.18 -1.67
N ALA A 177 -1.28 1.69 -2.79
CA ALA A 177 -1.19 3.13 -3.03
C ALA A 177 -2.57 3.78 -3.14
N ALA A 178 -3.53 3.12 -3.79
CA ALA A 178 -4.91 3.59 -3.92
C ALA A 178 -5.64 3.62 -2.57
N MET A 179 -5.50 2.56 -1.76
CA MET A 179 -6.02 2.48 -0.39
C MET A 179 -5.46 3.63 0.47
N ALA A 180 -4.14 3.84 0.41
CA ALA A 180 -3.48 4.90 1.15
C ALA A 180 -3.90 6.29 0.66
N ALA A 181 -4.04 6.50 -0.65
CA ALA A 181 -4.49 7.78 -1.22
C ALA A 181 -5.89 8.15 -0.74
N ALA A 182 -6.85 7.21 -0.74
CA ALA A 182 -8.20 7.44 -0.24
C ALA A 182 -8.20 7.81 1.26
N ALA A 183 -7.43 7.07 2.08
CA ALA A 183 -7.29 7.34 3.51
C ALA A 183 -6.66 8.71 3.79
N LEU A 184 -5.64 9.10 3.02
CA LEU A 184 -5.00 10.42 3.13
C LEU A 184 -5.97 11.56 2.81
N VAL A 185 -6.82 11.41 1.79
CA VAL A 185 -7.84 12.40 1.45
C VAL A 185 -8.83 12.57 2.60
N GLU A 186 -9.32 11.49 3.19
CA GLU A 186 -10.22 11.56 4.34
C GLU A 186 -9.55 12.24 5.54
N LEU A 187 -8.29 11.88 5.87
CA LEU A 187 -7.51 12.51 6.94
C LEU A 187 -7.34 14.02 6.77
N MET A 188 -7.29 14.49 5.53
CA MET A 188 -7.18 15.91 5.19
C MET A 188 -8.54 16.62 5.08
N GLY A 189 -9.64 15.94 5.45
CA GLY A 189 -10.99 16.49 5.40
C GLY A 189 -11.61 16.56 4.01
N GLY A 190 -11.09 15.80 3.06
CA GLY A 190 -11.69 15.65 1.73
C GLY A 190 -13.01 14.90 1.77
N THR A 191 -13.80 15.04 0.71
CA THR A 191 -15.10 14.38 0.56
C THR A 191 -14.96 12.91 0.21
N PRO A 192 -16.00 12.06 0.45
CA PRO A 192 -16.02 10.67 -0.03
C PRO A 192 -15.74 10.55 -1.54
N HIS A 193 -16.24 11.48 -2.34
CA HIS A 193 -15.96 11.52 -3.78
C HIS A 193 -14.48 11.77 -4.09
N GLN A 194 -13.83 12.68 -3.37
CA GLN A 194 -12.39 12.93 -3.53
C GLN A 194 -11.55 11.73 -3.10
N CYS A 195 -12.00 10.92 -2.14
CA CYS A 195 -11.34 9.63 -1.81
C CYS A 195 -11.37 8.69 -3.00
N ALA A 196 -12.50 8.59 -3.71
CA ALA A 196 -12.63 7.79 -4.93
C ALA A 196 -11.75 8.35 -6.07
N ASP A 197 -11.70 9.67 -6.24
CA ASP A 197 -10.83 10.32 -7.23
C ASP A 197 -9.35 9.99 -6.98
N ALA A 198 -8.89 10.10 -5.73
CA ALA A 198 -7.52 9.77 -5.36
C ALA A 198 -7.19 8.29 -5.63
N CYS A 199 -8.12 7.39 -5.33
CA CYS A 199 -8.01 5.96 -5.65
C CYS A 199 -7.86 5.75 -7.16
N ALA A 200 -8.74 6.35 -7.97
CA ALA A 200 -8.68 6.25 -9.43
C ALA A 200 -7.35 6.74 -10.01
N ILE A 201 -6.86 7.90 -9.53
CA ILE A 201 -5.58 8.47 -9.97
C ILE A 201 -4.43 7.53 -9.60
N ALA A 202 -4.42 6.99 -8.38
CA ALA A 202 -3.37 6.07 -7.92
C ALA A 202 -3.34 4.79 -8.75
N ILE A 203 -4.50 4.18 -9.03
CA ILE A 203 -4.61 2.99 -9.90
C ILE A 203 -4.10 3.31 -11.30
N ALA A 204 -4.58 4.40 -11.93
CA ALA A 204 -4.18 4.77 -13.27
C ALA A 204 -2.66 4.96 -13.41
N ASN A 205 -2.00 5.52 -12.39
CA ASN A 205 -0.55 5.72 -12.38
C ASN A 205 0.26 4.43 -12.21
N GLN A 206 -0.36 3.33 -11.79
CA GLN A 206 0.30 2.05 -11.53
C GLN A 206 -0.07 0.96 -12.56
N LEU A 207 -0.95 1.24 -13.53
CA LEU A 207 -1.34 0.27 -14.56
C LEU A 207 -0.11 -0.27 -15.31
N GLY A 208 -0.08 -1.58 -15.49
CA GLY A 208 1.01 -2.27 -16.18
C GLY A 208 2.24 -2.56 -15.33
N LEU A 209 2.26 -2.24 -14.04
CA LEU A 209 3.38 -2.58 -13.17
C LEU A 209 3.44 -4.11 -12.98
N VAL A 210 4.50 -4.70 -13.53
CA VAL A 210 4.71 -6.16 -13.56
C VAL A 210 5.18 -6.71 -12.21
N CYS A 211 4.94 -7.99 -11.93
CA CYS A 211 5.49 -8.70 -10.77
C CYS A 211 6.65 -9.60 -11.21
N ASP A 212 7.88 -9.14 -10.99
CA ASP A 212 9.13 -9.75 -11.47
C ASP A 212 10.18 -9.92 -10.36
N PRO A 213 9.82 -10.55 -9.21
CA PRO A 213 10.70 -10.63 -8.06
C PRO A 213 11.94 -11.48 -8.36
N VAL A 214 13.13 -10.93 -8.07
CA VAL A 214 14.40 -11.64 -8.23
C VAL A 214 14.44 -12.84 -7.28
N ALA A 215 14.81 -13.99 -7.82
CA ALA A 215 14.79 -15.27 -7.11
C ALA A 215 13.40 -15.70 -6.58
N GLY A 216 12.32 -15.07 -7.04
CA GLY A 216 10.97 -15.30 -6.52
C GLY A 216 10.73 -14.75 -5.12
N LEU A 217 11.64 -13.93 -4.58
CA LEU A 217 11.58 -13.41 -3.22
C LEU A 217 10.96 -12.00 -3.19
N VAL A 218 10.16 -11.71 -2.16
CA VAL A 218 9.53 -10.40 -1.95
C VAL A 218 10.56 -9.40 -1.39
N GLU A 219 11.65 -9.21 -2.14
CA GLU A 219 12.79 -8.34 -1.78
C GLU A 219 13.15 -7.37 -2.90
N ILE A 220 13.59 -7.88 -4.05
CA ILE A 220 14.02 -7.07 -5.20
C ILE A 220 13.06 -7.32 -6.37
N PRO A 221 12.35 -6.30 -6.86
CA PRO A 221 12.36 -4.88 -6.49
C PRO A 221 11.34 -4.50 -5.40
N CYS A 222 10.64 -5.44 -4.80
CA CYS A 222 9.46 -5.24 -3.96
C CYS A 222 9.65 -4.19 -2.86
N ILE A 223 10.76 -4.26 -2.10
CA ILE A 223 11.06 -3.29 -1.03
C ILE A 223 11.03 -1.85 -1.58
N LYS A 224 11.69 -1.60 -2.72
CA LYS A 224 11.79 -0.27 -3.32
C LYS A 224 10.49 0.20 -3.96
N ARG A 225 9.64 -0.72 -4.43
CA ARG A 225 8.31 -0.41 -4.95
C ARG A 225 7.36 0.11 -3.87
N ASN A 226 7.54 -0.30 -2.62
CA ASN A 226 6.79 0.27 -1.50
C ASN A 226 7.05 1.79 -1.37
N ALA A 227 8.30 2.24 -1.48
CA ALA A 227 8.61 3.67 -1.46
C ALA A 227 7.99 4.43 -2.65
N GLY A 228 7.99 3.83 -3.86
CA GLY A 228 7.29 4.38 -5.02
C GLY A 228 5.78 4.49 -4.81
N GLY A 229 5.17 3.49 -4.18
CA GLY A 229 3.75 3.49 -3.83
C GLY A 229 3.37 4.61 -2.85
N VAL A 230 4.24 4.91 -1.87
CA VAL A 230 4.05 6.06 -0.97
C VAL A 230 3.99 7.38 -1.74
N VAL A 231 4.92 7.60 -2.67
CA VAL A 231 4.94 8.83 -3.50
C VAL A 231 3.68 8.91 -4.36
N THR A 232 3.26 7.78 -4.96
CA THR A 232 2.01 7.71 -5.73
C THR A 232 0.80 8.05 -4.85
N ALA A 233 0.73 7.51 -3.63
CA ALA A 233 -0.39 7.78 -2.72
C ALA A 233 -0.51 9.27 -2.36
N PHE A 234 0.57 9.91 -1.93
CA PHE A 234 0.55 11.33 -1.59
C PHE A 234 0.24 12.22 -2.79
N SER A 235 0.88 11.98 -3.95
CA SER A 235 0.60 12.76 -5.15
C SER A 235 -0.82 12.62 -5.65
N SER A 236 -1.41 11.42 -5.53
CA SER A 236 -2.81 11.17 -5.93
C SER A 236 -3.79 11.85 -4.98
N ALA A 237 -3.51 11.81 -3.66
CA ALA A 237 -4.31 12.50 -2.66
C ALA A 237 -4.27 14.03 -2.86
N ASP A 238 -3.08 14.61 -3.06
CA ASP A 238 -2.93 16.04 -3.32
C ASP A 238 -3.66 16.48 -4.59
N MET A 239 -3.57 15.71 -5.68
CA MET A 239 -4.31 16.00 -6.91
C MET A 239 -5.82 16.00 -6.69
N ALA A 240 -6.37 14.99 -6.00
CA ALA A 240 -7.80 14.91 -5.71
C ALA A 240 -8.27 16.05 -4.80
N LEU A 241 -7.51 16.38 -3.75
CA LEU A 241 -7.79 17.51 -2.86
C LEU A 241 -7.73 18.87 -3.60
N ALA A 242 -6.83 18.99 -4.58
CA ALA A 242 -6.72 20.18 -5.43
C ALA A 242 -7.84 20.27 -6.50
N GLY A 243 -8.71 19.25 -6.62
CA GLY A 243 -9.79 19.21 -7.59
C GLY A 243 -9.38 18.72 -8.99
N VAL A 244 -8.23 18.05 -9.10
CA VAL A 244 -7.82 17.38 -10.35
C VAL A 244 -8.58 16.06 -10.48
N ALA A 245 -9.68 16.10 -11.22
CA ALA A 245 -10.55 14.94 -11.40
C ALA A 245 -9.95 13.90 -12.36
N PRO A 246 -10.08 12.60 -12.08
CA PRO A 246 -9.49 11.51 -12.88
C PRO A 246 -10.18 11.28 -14.23
N LYS A 247 -11.25 11.93 -14.58
CA LYS A 247 -12.04 11.75 -15.82
C LYS A 247 -12.58 10.32 -16.08
N ILE A 248 -11.84 9.29 -15.72
CA ILE A 248 -12.28 7.89 -15.73
C ILE A 248 -12.74 7.55 -14.32
N PRO A 249 -13.98 7.09 -14.12
CA PRO A 249 -14.51 6.71 -12.82
C PRO A 249 -13.68 5.62 -12.15
N VAL A 250 -13.62 5.63 -10.82
CA VAL A 250 -12.78 4.70 -10.05
C VAL A 250 -13.07 3.24 -10.36
N ASP A 251 -14.34 2.86 -10.45
CA ASP A 251 -14.72 1.47 -10.72
C ASP A 251 -14.30 1.00 -12.12
N GLU A 252 -14.31 1.90 -13.11
CA GLU A 252 -13.76 1.61 -14.45
C GLU A 252 -12.24 1.51 -14.44
N CYS A 253 -11.55 2.27 -13.58
CA CYS A 253 -10.09 2.13 -13.37
C CYS A 253 -9.76 0.76 -12.79
N LEU A 254 -10.58 0.22 -11.88
CA LEU A 254 -10.43 -1.13 -11.35
C LEU A 254 -10.66 -2.21 -12.41
N ASP A 255 -11.69 -2.05 -13.25
CA ASP A 255 -11.94 -2.95 -14.37
C ASP A 255 -10.77 -2.94 -15.37
N ALA A 256 -10.22 -1.76 -15.65
CA ALA A 256 -9.03 -1.62 -16.47
C ALA A 256 -7.81 -2.30 -15.85
N MET A 257 -7.62 -2.19 -14.52
CA MET A 257 -6.54 -2.88 -13.80
C MET A 257 -6.67 -4.40 -13.92
N SER A 258 -7.89 -4.93 -13.78
CA SER A 258 -8.18 -6.36 -13.97
C SER A 258 -7.82 -6.80 -15.39
N ALA A 259 -8.31 -6.09 -16.41
CA ALA A 259 -8.06 -6.41 -17.82
C ALA A 259 -6.57 -6.33 -18.20
N VAL A 260 -5.84 -5.32 -17.69
CA VAL A 260 -4.39 -5.22 -17.85
C VAL A 260 -3.68 -6.38 -17.18
N GLY A 261 -4.11 -6.74 -15.96
CA GLY A 261 -3.58 -7.89 -15.24
C GLY A 261 -3.73 -9.18 -16.05
N ASP A 262 -4.90 -9.43 -16.63
CA ASP A 262 -5.16 -10.61 -17.45
C ASP A 262 -4.28 -10.65 -18.71
N ALA A 263 -4.02 -9.49 -19.31
CA ALA A 263 -3.19 -9.35 -20.50
C ALA A 263 -1.68 -9.50 -20.23
N LEU A 264 -1.22 -9.41 -18.98
CA LEU A 264 0.19 -9.60 -18.65
C LEU A 264 0.65 -11.03 -18.96
N PRO A 265 1.83 -11.22 -19.61
CA PRO A 265 2.44 -12.53 -19.78
C PRO A 265 2.72 -13.22 -18.44
N THR A 266 2.57 -14.53 -18.38
CA THR A 266 2.86 -15.36 -17.18
C THR A 266 4.26 -15.11 -16.63
N ALA A 267 5.25 -14.86 -17.47
CA ALA A 267 6.62 -14.52 -17.06
C ALA A 267 6.73 -13.25 -16.22
N LEU A 268 5.70 -12.40 -16.18
CA LEU A 268 5.64 -11.12 -15.47
C LEU A 268 4.62 -11.14 -14.31
N LYS A 269 4.15 -12.34 -13.93
CA LYS A 269 3.17 -12.59 -12.87
C LYS A 269 3.81 -13.42 -11.74
N GLU A 270 4.80 -12.85 -11.05
CA GLU A 270 5.45 -13.44 -9.85
C GLU A 270 6.17 -14.79 -10.09
N THR A 271 6.45 -15.14 -11.33
CA THR A 271 7.08 -16.42 -11.68
C THR A 271 8.61 -16.39 -11.69
N ALA A 272 9.22 -15.23 -11.46
CA ALA A 272 10.66 -14.99 -11.67
C ALA A 272 11.16 -15.33 -13.10
N GLY A 273 10.24 -15.53 -14.04
CA GLY A 273 10.56 -15.93 -15.44
C GLY A 273 10.89 -14.77 -16.36
N GLY A 274 10.59 -13.52 -15.97
CA GLY A 274 10.73 -12.33 -16.79
C GLY A 274 11.20 -11.09 -16.02
N GLY A 275 11.21 -9.94 -16.68
CA GLY A 275 11.54 -8.67 -16.07
C GLY A 275 12.94 -8.64 -15.42
N LEU A 276 13.05 -8.03 -14.25
CA LEU A 276 14.31 -7.90 -13.51
C LEU A 276 14.89 -9.27 -13.10
N ALA A 277 14.03 -10.23 -12.76
CA ALA A 277 14.47 -11.59 -12.38
C ALA A 277 15.21 -12.30 -13.52
N ALA A 278 14.82 -12.06 -14.77
CA ALA A 278 15.43 -12.69 -15.95
C ALA A 278 16.72 -12.01 -16.44
N THR A 279 17.11 -10.87 -15.84
CA THR A 279 18.36 -10.20 -16.21
C THR A 279 19.58 -11.05 -15.81
N PRO A 280 20.76 -10.86 -16.47
CA PRO A 280 21.97 -11.58 -16.09
C PRO A 280 22.33 -11.42 -14.59
N THR A 281 22.13 -10.23 -14.02
CA THR A 281 22.33 -9.98 -12.60
C THR A 281 21.28 -10.66 -11.75
N GLY A 282 19.99 -10.61 -12.15
CA GLY A 282 18.91 -11.31 -11.45
C GLY A 282 19.17 -12.79 -11.30
N ARG A 283 19.61 -13.46 -12.39
CA ARG A 283 19.99 -14.88 -12.36
C ARG A 283 21.17 -15.19 -11.45
N LYS A 284 22.21 -14.33 -11.47
CA LYS A 284 23.34 -14.48 -10.52
C LYS A 284 22.93 -14.35 -9.07
N LEU A 285 22.01 -13.44 -8.77
CA LEU A 285 21.46 -13.29 -7.41
C LEU A 285 20.62 -14.51 -7.01
N GLN A 286 19.87 -15.09 -7.94
CA GLN A 286 19.15 -16.34 -7.72
C GLN A 286 20.09 -17.51 -7.42
N GLU A 287 21.20 -17.64 -8.20
CA GLU A 287 22.25 -18.64 -7.95
C GLU A 287 22.94 -18.42 -6.60
N PHE A 288 23.12 -17.16 -6.18
CA PHE A 288 23.67 -16.85 -4.86
C PHE A 288 22.77 -17.36 -3.72
N VAL A 289 21.45 -17.23 -3.86
CA VAL A 289 20.49 -17.64 -2.82
C VAL A 289 20.30 -19.16 -2.77
N PHE A 290 20.14 -19.81 -3.94
CA PHE A 290 19.73 -21.22 -4.01
C PHE A 290 20.82 -22.16 -4.49
N GLY A 291 22.01 -21.67 -4.85
CA GLY A 291 23.02 -22.44 -5.52
C GLY A 291 22.78 -22.53 -7.03
N LYS A 292 23.76 -23.04 -7.78
CA LYS A 292 23.57 -23.30 -9.21
C LYS A 292 22.53 -24.40 -9.40
N THR A 293 21.50 -24.12 -10.14
CA THR A 293 20.62 -25.15 -10.71
C THR A 293 21.31 -25.71 -11.95
N ASP A 294 21.61 -27.01 -11.97
CA ASP A 294 22.13 -27.75 -13.12
C ASP A 294 21.16 -27.69 -14.31
#